data_f361cd1f296f8711b44ee056a5947555
#
_entry.id   f361cd1f296f8711b44ee056a5947555
#
_cell.length_a   1.000
_cell.length_b   1.000
_cell.length_c   1.000
_cell.angle_alpha   90.00
_cell.angle_beta   90.00
_cell.angle_gamma   90.00
#
_symmetry.space_group_name_H-M   'P 1'
#
loop_
_entity.id
_entity.type
_entity.pdbx_description
1 polymer ?
#
loop_
_entity_poly.entity_id
_entity_poly.type
_entity_poly.pdbx_seq_one_letter_code
_entity_poly.pdbx_strand_id
1 'polypeptide(L)'
;MTAYLGVPSRMIASTLLALSLGAPAALAQEDNGKSFVENFDSMDRSFWYVSDGWNNGPHQNCTWSKKLVKFEEGKLQLGYQEGKAGDRNFSCGEIQTKGRYRYGTYEARIKTATGSGLNSAFFTYIGPTDKKPHDEIDMEVLGKNTSQVQLNQYVSAKGGNEKLVDVAGGADKAYNDYAFVWEPQRLRYYVNGKMVHEVTDASKIPQNPQKIFFSLWGTDTLKSWMGKFAYSGPTIMSVDRMAFTAIGDKCQFPESVACVTN
;
A
#
# COMPACT_ATOMS: atom_id res chain seq x y z
N MET A 1 -71.82 30.59 52.89
CA MET A 1 -71.06 29.36 53.09
C MET A 1 -70.50 28.97 51.72
N THR A 2 -69.27 29.36 51.46
CA THR A 2 -68.64 29.12 50.13
C THR A 2 -67.24 28.58 50.44
N ALA A 3 -67.02 27.32 50.08
CA ALA A 3 -65.77 26.63 50.26
C ALA A 3 -64.79 26.93 49.10
N TYR A 4 -63.59 27.35 49.46
CA TYR A 4 -62.47 27.47 48.50
C TYR A 4 -61.74 26.15 48.43
N LEU A 5 -61.65 25.59 47.22
CA LEU A 5 -60.79 24.45 46.88
C LEU A 5 -59.44 24.96 46.35
N GLY A 6 -58.37 24.64 47.05
CA GLY A 6 -57.00 24.94 46.60
C GLY A 6 -56.52 23.94 45.53
N VAL A 7 -55.84 24.50 44.52
CA VAL A 7 -55.20 23.75 43.43
C VAL A 7 -53.74 23.48 43.81
N PRO A 8 -53.17 22.25 43.72
CA PRO A 8 -51.77 22.01 44.00
C PRO A 8 -50.92 22.36 42.77
N SER A 9 -49.90 23.17 42.99
CA SER A 9 -48.87 23.52 42.04
C SER A 9 -47.99 22.31 41.69
N ARG A 10 -47.97 21.86 40.43
CA ARG A 10 -47.06 20.84 39.95
C ARG A 10 -45.72 21.50 39.60
N MET A 11 -44.66 21.13 40.31
CA MET A 11 -43.28 21.41 39.92
C MET A 11 -42.91 20.49 38.71
N ILE A 12 -42.58 21.10 37.61
CA ILE A 12 -42.00 20.41 36.45
C ILE A 12 -40.49 20.36 36.69
N ALA A 13 -39.97 19.18 37.01
CA ALA A 13 -38.54 18.94 37.05
C ALA A 13 -38.02 18.77 35.60
N SER A 14 -37.29 19.77 35.08
CA SER A 14 -36.62 19.64 33.81
C SER A 14 -35.35 18.82 33.98
N THR A 15 -35.39 17.58 33.53
CA THR A 15 -34.21 16.71 33.45
C THR A 15 -33.42 17.09 32.21
N LEU A 16 -32.30 17.77 32.38
CA LEU A 16 -31.32 17.98 31.31
C LEU A 16 -30.62 16.65 30.99
N LEU A 17 -30.95 16.07 29.85
CA LEU A 17 -30.29 14.92 29.31
C LEU A 17 -28.99 15.40 28.66
N ALA A 18 -27.84 15.26 29.34
CA ALA A 18 -26.52 15.48 28.77
C ALA A 18 -26.22 14.33 27.80
N LEU A 19 -26.37 14.57 26.48
CA LEU A 19 -25.82 13.70 25.47
C LEU A 19 -24.30 13.81 25.51
N SER A 20 -23.64 12.80 26.05
CA SER A 20 -22.21 12.62 25.90
C SER A 20 -21.92 12.15 24.46
N LEU A 21 -21.49 13.07 23.61
CA LEU A 21 -20.83 12.77 22.33
C LEU A 21 -19.43 12.18 22.65
N GLY A 22 -19.39 10.89 22.95
CA GLY A 22 -18.17 10.16 23.25
C GLY A 22 -17.99 9.00 22.28
N ALA A 23 -16.95 9.12 21.45
CA ALA A 23 -16.19 8.11 20.72
C ALA A 23 -16.73 7.52 19.41
N PRO A 24 -16.36 8.11 18.26
CA PRO A 24 -16.09 7.34 17.06
C PRO A 24 -14.59 7.03 16.82
N ALA A 25 -13.64 7.67 17.54
CA ALA A 25 -12.22 7.58 17.22
C ALA A 25 -11.60 6.18 17.44
N ALA A 26 -11.99 5.46 18.49
CA ALA A 26 -11.40 4.14 18.78
C ALA A 26 -11.85 3.03 17.80
N LEU A 27 -13.10 3.06 17.35
CA LEU A 27 -13.62 2.10 16.37
C LEU A 27 -13.04 2.35 14.97
N ALA A 28 -12.78 3.61 14.63
CA ALA A 28 -12.14 3.97 13.36
C ALA A 28 -10.69 3.47 13.27
N GLN A 29 -9.97 3.38 14.38
CA GLN A 29 -8.58 2.94 14.42
C GLN A 29 -8.44 1.41 14.27
N GLU A 30 -9.39 0.62 14.77
CA GLU A 30 -9.39 -0.84 14.57
C GLU A 30 -9.60 -1.22 13.09
N ASP A 31 -10.44 -0.46 12.37
CA ASP A 31 -10.71 -0.69 10.94
C ASP A 31 -9.56 -0.24 10.01
N ASN A 32 -8.73 0.71 10.45
CA ASN A 32 -7.64 1.26 9.63
C ASN A 32 -6.30 0.53 9.81
N GLY A 33 -6.16 -0.32 10.83
CA GLY A 33 -4.88 -0.92 11.24
C GLY A 33 -4.07 -0.01 12.16
N LYS A 34 -3.04 -0.57 12.81
CA LYS A 34 -2.14 0.15 13.71
C LYS A 34 -0.93 0.69 12.95
N SER A 35 -0.51 1.93 13.27
CA SER A 35 0.71 2.53 12.74
C SER A 35 1.95 1.71 13.11
N PHE A 36 2.90 1.62 12.18
CA PHE A 36 4.17 0.92 12.38
C PHE A 36 5.27 1.48 11.49
N VAL A 37 6.52 1.18 11.87
CA VAL A 37 7.70 1.29 11.01
C VAL A 37 8.35 -0.09 10.94
N GLU A 38 8.74 -0.48 9.73
CA GLU A 38 9.50 -1.69 9.43
C GLU A 38 10.84 -1.29 8.79
N ASN A 39 11.93 -1.64 9.45
CA ASN A 39 13.30 -1.38 9.01
C ASN A 39 13.99 -2.62 8.42
N PHE A 40 13.27 -3.73 8.32
CA PHE A 40 13.73 -4.99 7.72
C PHE A 40 14.99 -5.58 8.36
N ASP A 41 15.21 -5.34 9.67
CA ASP A 41 16.35 -5.89 10.41
C ASP A 41 16.30 -7.43 10.50
N SER A 42 15.10 -7.98 10.56
CA SER A 42 14.86 -9.42 10.56
C SER A 42 13.47 -9.78 10.06
N MET A 43 13.31 -11.02 9.55
CA MET A 43 12.02 -11.52 9.08
C MET A 43 11.08 -11.83 10.25
N ASP A 44 10.08 -10.99 10.48
CA ASP A 44 8.95 -11.34 11.36
C ASP A 44 7.87 -12.10 10.57
N ARG A 45 7.84 -13.41 10.77
CA ARG A 45 6.85 -14.27 10.13
C ARG A 45 5.44 -14.17 10.73
N SER A 46 5.26 -13.49 11.85
CA SER A 46 3.94 -13.18 12.38
C SER A 46 3.30 -12.03 11.59
N PHE A 47 4.12 -11.11 11.10
CA PHE A 47 3.73 -9.92 10.35
C PHE A 47 3.72 -10.14 8.83
N TRP A 48 4.77 -10.78 8.28
CA TRP A 48 4.95 -10.99 6.85
C TRP A 48 4.54 -12.38 6.37
N TYR A 49 3.90 -12.42 5.22
CA TYR A 49 3.74 -13.62 4.39
C TYR A 49 4.66 -13.50 3.18
N VAL A 50 5.43 -14.55 2.91
CA VAL A 50 6.32 -14.64 1.74
C VAL A 50 5.69 -15.57 0.72
N SER A 51 5.49 -15.09 -0.49
CA SER A 51 4.94 -15.88 -1.59
C SER A 51 5.95 -16.93 -2.06
N ASP A 52 5.52 -18.21 -2.20
CA ASP A 52 6.39 -19.33 -2.53
C ASP A 52 5.63 -20.42 -3.29
N GLY A 53 6.16 -20.85 -4.44
CA GLY A 53 5.68 -21.99 -5.20
C GLY A 53 4.47 -21.76 -6.12
N TRP A 54 4.06 -20.53 -6.35
CA TRP A 54 2.93 -20.16 -7.22
C TRP A 54 3.22 -18.88 -8.03
N ASN A 55 2.33 -18.51 -8.96
CA ASN A 55 2.41 -17.31 -9.78
C ASN A 55 1.01 -16.72 -10.02
N ASN A 56 0.92 -15.48 -10.50
CA ASN A 56 -0.34 -14.78 -10.76
C ASN A 56 -0.99 -15.14 -12.12
N GLY A 57 -0.58 -16.24 -12.73
CA GLY A 57 -1.16 -16.72 -14.00
C GLY A 57 -0.26 -16.51 -15.21
N PRO A 58 -0.82 -16.64 -16.44
CA PRO A 58 -0.01 -16.77 -17.66
C PRO A 58 0.77 -15.51 -18.04
N HIS A 59 0.40 -14.34 -17.52
CA HIS A 59 1.11 -13.10 -17.80
C HIS A 59 2.44 -12.96 -17.03
N GLN A 60 2.61 -13.70 -15.93
CA GLN A 60 3.84 -13.69 -15.13
C GLN A 60 4.78 -14.80 -15.59
N ASN A 61 6.01 -14.46 -15.98
CA ASN A 61 6.98 -15.42 -16.49
C ASN A 61 7.88 -16.04 -15.42
N CYS A 62 7.66 -15.73 -14.14
CA CYS A 62 8.40 -16.28 -13.01
C CYS A 62 7.46 -16.90 -11.96
N THR A 63 7.98 -17.82 -11.16
CA THR A 63 7.32 -18.38 -9.98
C THR A 63 7.83 -17.66 -8.74
N TRP A 64 6.94 -17.28 -7.83
CA TRP A 64 7.31 -16.74 -6.53
C TRP A 64 8.17 -17.74 -5.76
N SER A 65 9.26 -17.26 -5.18
CA SER A 65 10.21 -18.08 -4.44
C SER A 65 10.70 -17.37 -3.18
N LYS A 66 10.46 -17.99 -2.03
CA LYS A 66 10.98 -17.51 -0.75
C LYS A 66 12.51 -17.40 -0.69
N LYS A 67 13.23 -18.09 -1.59
CA LYS A 67 14.69 -18.00 -1.72
C LYS A 67 15.14 -16.64 -2.25
N LEU A 68 14.25 -15.91 -2.93
CA LEU A 68 14.47 -14.59 -3.49
C LEU A 68 13.90 -13.47 -2.63
N VAL A 69 13.49 -13.78 -1.41
CA VAL A 69 13.08 -12.81 -0.38
C VAL A 69 14.08 -12.89 0.75
N LYS A 70 14.89 -11.86 0.93
CA LYS A 70 15.94 -11.80 1.93
C LYS A 70 15.80 -10.56 2.80
N PHE A 71 16.16 -10.69 4.07
CA PHE A 71 16.31 -9.61 5.03
C PHE A 71 17.79 -9.56 5.38
N GLU A 72 18.52 -8.68 4.73
CA GLU A 72 19.97 -8.59 4.83
C GLU A 72 20.38 -7.11 4.95
N GLU A 73 21.31 -6.81 5.87
CA GLU A 73 21.84 -5.47 6.09
C GLU A 73 20.77 -4.40 6.39
N GLY A 74 19.75 -4.76 7.17
CA GLY A 74 18.63 -3.86 7.47
C GLY A 74 17.80 -3.48 6.24
N LYS A 75 17.65 -4.42 5.28
CA LYS A 75 16.90 -4.20 4.05
C LYS A 75 16.14 -5.44 3.63
N LEU A 76 14.96 -5.24 3.08
CA LEU A 76 14.29 -6.26 2.28
C LEU A 76 14.90 -6.26 0.88
N GLN A 77 15.33 -7.43 0.41
CA GLN A 77 15.79 -7.66 -0.96
C GLN A 77 14.87 -8.65 -1.66
N LEU A 78 14.29 -8.24 -2.77
CA LEU A 78 13.49 -9.08 -3.64
C LEU A 78 14.26 -9.32 -4.94
N GLY A 79 14.56 -10.60 -5.20
CA GLY A 79 15.33 -11.00 -6.37
C GLY A 79 14.47 -11.40 -7.56
N TYR A 80 15.06 -11.29 -8.75
CA TYR A 80 14.60 -11.91 -9.99
C TYR A 80 15.79 -12.59 -10.67
N GLN A 81 15.66 -13.87 -10.96
CA GLN A 81 16.74 -14.63 -11.61
C GLN A 81 16.21 -15.78 -12.46
N GLU A 82 17.05 -16.22 -13.41
CA GLU A 82 16.85 -17.48 -14.14
C GLU A 82 16.97 -18.66 -13.18
N GLY A 83 16.13 -19.65 -13.42
CA GLY A 83 16.09 -20.89 -12.64
C GLY A 83 14.68 -21.47 -12.70
N LYS A 84 14.57 -22.71 -13.17
CA LYS A 84 13.28 -23.41 -13.28
C LYS A 84 12.61 -23.52 -11.92
N ALA A 85 11.40 -22.99 -11.82
CA ALA A 85 10.56 -23.06 -10.62
C ALA A 85 9.10 -23.32 -11.07
N GLY A 86 8.59 -24.51 -10.71
CA GLY A 86 7.29 -24.94 -11.22
C GLY A 86 7.29 -25.06 -12.75
N ASP A 87 6.36 -24.35 -13.38
CA ASP A 87 6.18 -24.28 -14.84
C ASP A 87 6.90 -23.06 -15.49
N ARG A 88 7.65 -22.27 -14.72
CA ARG A 88 8.36 -21.07 -15.19
C ARG A 88 9.87 -21.28 -15.25
N ASN A 89 10.52 -20.54 -16.16
CA ASN A 89 11.97 -20.57 -16.31
C ASN A 89 12.68 -19.57 -15.38
N PHE A 90 11.92 -18.71 -14.71
CA PHE A 90 12.42 -17.68 -13.79
C PHE A 90 11.78 -17.81 -12.42
N SER A 91 12.50 -17.32 -11.43
CA SER A 91 12.03 -17.15 -10.05
C SER A 91 12.08 -15.69 -9.65
N CYS A 92 11.15 -15.27 -8.81
CA CYS A 92 10.98 -13.89 -8.38
C CYS A 92 10.54 -13.79 -6.92
N GLY A 93 10.70 -12.60 -6.31
CA GLY A 93 10.41 -12.36 -4.90
C GLY A 93 9.16 -11.52 -4.69
N GLU A 94 8.30 -11.93 -3.75
CA GLU A 94 7.15 -11.18 -3.26
C GLU A 94 6.94 -11.41 -1.77
N ILE A 95 6.57 -10.33 -1.08
CA ILE A 95 6.18 -10.32 0.33
C ILE A 95 4.93 -9.49 0.52
N GLN A 96 4.08 -9.89 1.44
CA GLN A 96 2.86 -9.15 1.79
C GLN A 96 2.62 -9.15 3.30
N THR A 97 1.96 -8.13 3.82
CA THR A 97 1.51 -8.12 5.20
C THR A 97 0.40 -9.16 5.42
N LYS A 98 0.36 -9.79 6.60
CA LYS A 98 -0.78 -10.62 7.00
C LYS A 98 -1.96 -9.77 7.45
N GLY A 99 -1.68 -8.63 8.08
CA GLY A 99 -2.66 -7.62 8.44
C GLY A 99 -3.19 -6.84 7.24
N ARG A 100 -4.31 -6.18 7.43
CA ARG A 100 -4.91 -5.25 6.45
C ARG A 100 -4.94 -3.86 7.04
N TYR A 101 -4.75 -2.88 6.17
CA TYR A 101 -4.65 -1.46 6.49
C TYR A 101 -5.60 -0.70 5.58
N ARG A 102 -6.07 0.46 6.02
CA ARG A 102 -7.00 1.27 5.25
C ARG A 102 -6.50 2.72 5.18
N TYR A 103 -7.26 3.65 5.70
CA TYR A 103 -6.93 5.07 5.58
C TYR A 103 -5.70 5.44 6.40
N GLY A 104 -4.79 6.14 5.76
CA GLY A 104 -3.52 6.54 6.36
C GLY A 104 -2.46 6.88 5.32
N THR A 105 -1.26 7.06 5.80
CA THR A 105 -0.07 7.32 4.99
C THR A 105 0.77 6.05 4.88
N TYR A 106 1.07 5.65 3.64
CA TYR A 106 1.91 4.51 3.29
C TYR A 106 3.18 5.03 2.68
N GLU A 107 4.33 4.63 3.20
CA GLU A 107 5.63 5.15 2.80
C GLU A 107 6.65 4.03 2.67
N ALA A 108 7.42 4.05 1.60
CA ALA A 108 8.50 3.10 1.40
C ALA A 108 9.71 3.76 0.75
N ARG A 109 10.90 3.44 1.26
CA ARG A 109 12.18 3.87 0.69
C ARG A 109 12.77 2.74 -0.11
N ILE A 110 12.80 2.91 -1.44
CA ILE A 110 13.04 1.83 -2.40
C ILE A 110 14.11 2.21 -3.41
N LYS A 111 14.97 1.24 -3.73
CA LYS A 111 15.81 1.22 -4.93
C LYS A 111 15.34 0.06 -5.81
N THR A 112 14.90 0.38 -7.03
CA THR A 112 14.25 -0.60 -7.91
C THR A 112 15.22 -1.41 -8.74
N ALA A 113 14.76 -2.55 -9.26
CA ALA A 113 15.46 -3.29 -10.29
C ALA A 113 15.37 -2.60 -11.64
N THR A 114 16.27 -2.94 -12.56
CA THR A 114 16.25 -2.54 -13.97
C THR A 114 16.16 -3.77 -14.87
N GLY A 115 15.63 -3.62 -16.07
CA GLY A 115 15.49 -4.68 -17.07
C GLY A 115 14.13 -4.65 -17.76
N SER A 116 14.11 -4.59 -19.08
CA SER A 116 12.87 -4.56 -19.87
C SER A 116 12.04 -5.83 -19.62
N GLY A 117 10.75 -5.68 -19.34
CA GLY A 117 9.85 -6.76 -18.97
C GLY A 117 9.81 -7.05 -17.48
N LEU A 118 10.52 -6.27 -16.62
CA LEU A 118 10.46 -6.38 -15.16
C LEU A 118 9.64 -5.23 -14.55
N ASN A 119 9.02 -5.50 -13.41
CA ASN A 119 8.26 -4.55 -12.60
C ASN A 119 8.68 -4.65 -11.13
N SER A 120 9.10 -3.53 -10.56
CA SER A 120 9.33 -3.35 -9.12
C SER A 120 8.15 -2.59 -8.54
N ALA A 121 7.36 -3.22 -7.68
CA ALA A 121 6.10 -2.68 -7.20
C ALA A 121 6.06 -2.54 -5.67
N PHE A 122 5.53 -1.41 -5.23
CA PHE A 122 5.00 -1.14 -3.90
C PHE A 122 3.52 -0.82 -4.04
N PHE A 123 2.66 -1.64 -3.48
CA PHE A 123 1.22 -1.52 -3.67
C PHE A 123 0.43 -2.04 -2.49
N THR A 124 -0.86 -1.73 -2.47
CA THR A 124 -1.82 -2.37 -1.58
C THR A 124 -2.87 -3.09 -2.40
N TYR A 125 -3.36 -4.23 -1.89
CA TYR A 125 -4.32 -5.06 -2.61
C TYR A 125 -5.25 -5.82 -1.67
N ILE A 126 -6.50 -5.97 -2.12
CA ILE A 126 -7.49 -6.93 -1.63
C ILE A 126 -8.27 -7.46 -2.83
N GLY A 127 -8.72 -8.72 -2.78
CA GLY A 127 -9.42 -9.28 -3.93
C GLY A 127 -10.19 -10.56 -3.65
N PRO A 128 -10.53 -11.34 -4.69
CA PRO A 128 -11.40 -12.52 -4.60
C PRO A 128 -10.93 -13.61 -3.63
N THR A 129 -9.61 -13.77 -3.44
CA THR A 129 -9.05 -14.71 -2.45
C THR A 129 -9.44 -14.35 -1.03
N ASP A 130 -9.68 -13.06 -0.76
CA ASP A 130 -10.17 -12.54 0.51
C ASP A 130 -11.70 -12.36 0.53
N LYS A 131 -12.41 -12.88 -0.50
CA LYS A 131 -13.86 -12.73 -0.69
C LYS A 131 -14.31 -11.26 -0.76
N LYS A 132 -13.47 -10.42 -1.36
CA LYS A 132 -13.71 -8.99 -1.57
C LYS A 132 -13.61 -8.65 -3.06
N PRO A 133 -14.20 -7.53 -3.52
CA PRO A 133 -13.87 -6.95 -4.81
C PRO A 133 -12.38 -6.65 -4.90
N HIS A 134 -11.83 -6.65 -6.12
CA HIS A 134 -10.45 -6.23 -6.34
C HIS A 134 -10.34 -4.72 -6.18
N ASP A 135 -9.72 -4.29 -5.07
CA ASP A 135 -9.30 -2.91 -4.82
C ASP A 135 -7.78 -2.89 -4.68
N GLU A 136 -7.12 -1.86 -5.24
CA GLU A 136 -5.65 -1.76 -5.31
C GLU A 136 -5.20 -0.31 -5.39
N ILE A 137 -4.01 0.00 -4.86
CA ILE A 137 -3.32 1.29 -5.01
C ILE A 137 -1.87 0.99 -5.32
N ASP A 138 -1.35 1.51 -6.46
CA ASP A 138 -0.09 1.10 -7.04
C ASP A 138 0.93 2.23 -7.15
N MET A 139 2.18 1.89 -6.87
CA MET A 139 3.39 2.59 -7.28
C MET A 139 4.35 1.58 -7.92
N GLU A 140 4.50 1.64 -9.25
CA GLU A 140 5.21 0.63 -10.04
C GLU A 140 6.31 1.25 -10.88
N VAL A 141 7.53 0.74 -10.76
CA VAL A 141 8.63 1.14 -11.63
C VAL A 141 8.87 0.04 -12.65
N LEU A 142 8.56 0.35 -13.91
CA LEU A 142 8.78 -0.57 -15.02
C LEU A 142 10.24 -0.53 -15.43
N GLY A 143 10.92 -1.66 -15.33
CA GLY A 143 12.37 -1.76 -15.57
C GLY A 143 12.85 -1.36 -16.97
N LYS A 144 11.92 -1.20 -17.95
CA LYS A 144 12.20 -0.63 -19.27
C LYS A 144 12.55 0.86 -19.22
N ASN A 145 12.07 1.57 -18.18
CA ASN A 145 12.32 3.00 -17.97
C ASN A 145 12.26 3.34 -16.48
N THR A 146 13.38 3.27 -15.81
CA THR A 146 13.52 3.56 -14.38
C THR A 146 13.55 5.05 -14.03
N SER A 147 13.48 5.94 -15.02
CA SER A 147 13.33 7.38 -14.77
C SER A 147 11.89 7.78 -14.40
N GLN A 148 10.95 6.84 -14.40
CA GLN A 148 9.54 7.09 -14.09
C GLN A 148 8.96 6.03 -13.17
N VAL A 149 8.01 6.42 -12.33
CA VAL A 149 7.10 5.56 -11.60
C VAL A 149 5.70 5.68 -12.20
N GLN A 150 5.02 4.55 -12.38
CA GLN A 150 3.62 4.51 -12.75
C GLN A 150 2.77 4.43 -11.48
N LEU A 151 1.81 5.32 -11.37
CA LEU A 151 0.79 5.35 -10.34
C LEU A 151 -0.50 4.78 -10.94
N ASN A 152 -1.27 4.04 -10.17
CA ASN A 152 -2.59 3.57 -10.58
C ASN A 152 -3.44 3.26 -9.34
N GLN A 153 -4.73 3.07 -9.53
CA GLN A 153 -5.61 2.47 -8.53
C GLN A 153 -6.77 1.72 -9.21
N TYR A 154 -7.24 0.68 -8.54
CA TYR A 154 -8.41 -0.11 -8.95
C TYR A 154 -9.49 -0.05 -7.89
N VAL A 155 -10.73 0.12 -8.34
CA VAL A 155 -11.94 0.01 -7.53
C VAL A 155 -12.86 -1.03 -8.16
N SER A 156 -13.13 -2.11 -7.46
CA SER A 156 -13.93 -3.24 -7.97
C SER A 156 -13.45 -3.73 -9.34
N ALA A 157 -12.12 -3.93 -9.48
CA ALA A 157 -11.41 -4.35 -10.68
C ALA A 157 -11.43 -3.35 -11.85
N LYS A 158 -11.86 -2.11 -11.63
CA LYS A 158 -11.82 -1.04 -12.63
C LYS A 158 -10.57 -0.19 -12.40
N GLY A 159 -9.58 -0.33 -13.27
CA GLY A 159 -8.38 0.50 -13.37
C GLY A 159 -8.52 1.58 -14.44
N GLY A 160 -7.42 1.86 -15.18
CA GLY A 160 -7.41 2.86 -16.26
C GLY A 160 -7.17 4.27 -15.71
N ASN A 161 -6.45 4.36 -14.58
CA ASN A 161 -6.09 5.62 -13.93
C ASN A 161 -4.57 5.84 -13.93
N GLU A 162 -3.87 5.20 -14.87
CA GLU A 162 -2.40 5.21 -14.95
C GLU A 162 -1.87 6.64 -15.11
N LYS A 163 -0.90 6.99 -14.27
CA LYS A 163 -0.16 8.25 -14.32
C LYS A 163 1.32 7.97 -14.23
N LEU A 164 2.08 8.35 -15.26
CA LEU A 164 3.54 8.33 -15.22
C LEU A 164 4.07 9.61 -14.58
N VAL A 165 5.03 9.46 -13.68
CA VAL A 165 5.67 10.55 -12.93
C VAL A 165 7.18 10.35 -12.97
N ASP A 166 7.94 11.42 -13.25
CA ASP A 166 9.39 11.37 -13.29
C ASP A 166 10.00 11.15 -11.90
N VAL A 167 11.03 10.28 -11.85
CA VAL A 167 11.87 10.02 -10.69
C VAL A 167 13.24 10.62 -10.96
N ALA A 168 13.54 11.75 -10.33
CA ALA A 168 14.79 12.45 -10.51
C ALA A 168 16.00 11.56 -10.15
N GLY A 169 16.96 11.46 -11.05
CA GLY A 169 18.15 10.63 -10.88
C GLY A 169 17.95 9.13 -11.17
N GLY A 170 16.72 8.68 -11.42
CA GLY A 170 16.40 7.28 -11.73
C GLY A 170 16.15 6.42 -10.47
N ALA A 171 15.12 5.61 -10.52
CA ALA A 171 14.68 4.75 -9.42
C ALA A 171 15.64 3.60 -9.10
N ASP A 172 16.45 3.18 -10.09
CA ASP A 172 17.45 2.12 -9.98
C ASP A 172 18.84 2.60 -9.52
N LYS A 173 19.10 3.92 -9.53
CA LYS A 173 20.43 4.50 -9.21
C LYS A 173 20.59 4.76 -7.72
N ALA A 174 19.52 5.19 -7.04
CA ALA A 174 19.52 5.52 -5.62
C ALA A 174 18.21 5.10 -4.97
N TYR A 175 18.20 5.08 -3.64
CA TYR A 175 16.94 4.97 -2.89
C TYR A 175 16.12 6.23 -3.09
N ASN A 176 14.83 6.05 -3.39
CA ASN A 176 13.84 7.11 -3.47
C ASN A 176 12.71 6.82 -2.48
N ASP A 177 12.09 7.87 -1.96
CA ASP A 177 10.95 7.76 -1.05
C ASP A 177 9.65 7.84 -1.85
N TYR A 178 8.86 6.78 -1.80
CA TYR A 178 7.56 6.66 -2.42
C TYR A 178 6.49 6.65 -1.34
N ALA A 179 5.44 7.45 -1.51
CA ALA A 179 4.35 7.46 -0.55
C ALA A 179 3.00 7.71 -1.21
N PHE A 180 1.94 7.21 -0.57
CA PHE A 180 0.59 7.68 -0.83
C PHE A 180 -0.17 7.90 0.47
N VAL A 181 -1.01 8.94 0.47
CA VAL A 181 -1.94 9.26 1.55
C VAL A 181 -3.33 8.89 1.08
N TRP A 182 -3.89 7.87 1.69
CA TRP A 182 -5.21 7.34 1.37
C TRP A 182 -6.22 7.79 2.41
N GLU A 183 -7.20 8.57 1.96
CA GLU A 183 -8.30 9.11 2.75
C GLU A 183 -9.64 8.65 2.13
N PRO A 184 -10.78 8.75 2.83
CA PRO A 184 -12.07 8.28 2.30
C PRO A 184 -12.49 8.90 0.96
N GLN A 185 -12.09 10.16 0.69
CA GLN A 185 -12.50 10.92 -0.48
C GLN A 185 -11.32 11.54 -1.24
N ARG A 186 -10.08 11.17 -0.89
CA ARG A 186 -8.88 11.71 -1.50
C ARG A 186 -7.74 10.72 -1.46
N LEU A 187 -7.00 10.59 -2.57
CA LEU A 187 -5.78 9.80 -2.65
C LEU A 187 -4.68 10.68 -3.24
N ARG A 188 -3.59 10.86 -2.50
CA ARG A 188 -2.45 11.69 -2.90
C ARG A 188 -1.19 10.85 -2.98
N TYR A 189 -0.42 11.03 -4.06
CA TYR A 189 0.84 10.33 -4.27
C TYR A 189 2.02 11.28 -4.15
N TYR A 190 3.12 10.77 -3.59
CA TYR A 190 4.33 11.53 -3.32
C TYR A 190 5.55 10.76 -3.80
N VAL A 191 6.55 11.49 -4.35
CA VAL A 191 7.88 10.98 -4.67
C VAL A 191 8.89 11.94 -4.04
N ASN A 192 9.80 11.42 -3.21
CA ASN A 192 10.81 12.19 -2.50
C ASN A 192 10.21 13.39 -1.75
N GLY A 193 9.13 13.16 -1.01
CA GLY A 193 8.43 14.17 -0.21
C GLY A 193 7.57 15.16 -0.98
N LYS A 194 7.63 15.16 -2.32
CA LYS A 194 6.85 16.06 -3.17
C LYS A 194 5.56 15.39 -3.64
N MET A 195 4.40 16.04 -3.46
CA MET A 195 3.15 15.59 -4.05
C MET A 195 3.22 15.65 -5.57
N VAL A 196 2.94 14.52 -6.23
CA VAL A 196 3.07 14.38 -7.70
C VAL A 196 1.75 14.08 -8.39
N HIS A 197 0.75 13.59 -7.65
CA HIS A 197 -0.59 13.34 -8.18
C HIS A 197 -1.63 13.33 -7.07
N GLU A 198 -2.86 13.71 -7.41
CA GLU A 198 -4.01 13.67 -6.52
C GLU A 198 -5.24 13.14 -7.26
N VAL A 199 -6.04 12.31 -6.57
CA VAL A 199 -7.33 11.80 -7.02
C VAL A 199 -8.39 12.26 -6.02
N THR A 200 -9.38 13.01 -6.50
CA THR A 200 -10.51 13.55 -5.69
C THR A 200 -11.85 12.98 -6.13
N ASP A 201 -11.91 12.19 -7.20
CA ASP A 201 -13.09 11.43 -7.60
C ASP A 201 -13.24 10.22 -6.66
N ALA A 202 -14.18 10.30 -5.72
CA ALA A 202 -14.42 9.26 -4.73
C ALA A 202 -14.75 7.88 -5.34
N SER A 203 -15.30 7.85 -6.57
CA SER A 203 -15.59 6.59 -7.29
C SER A 203 -14.33 5.84 -7.73
N LYS A 204 -13.18 6.53 -7.74
CA LYS A 204 -11.86 6.00 -8.08
C LYS A 204 -10.98 5.73 -6.86
N ILE A 205 -11.51 5.86 -5.65
CA ILE A 205 -10.76 5.66 -4.40
C ILE A 205 -11.20 4.36 -3.76
N PRO A 206 -10.29 3.39 -3.55
CA PRO A 206 -10.59 2.14 -2.88
C PRO A 206 -11.17 2.35 -1.48
N GLN A 207 -12.06 1.44 -1.06
CA GLN A 207 -12.76 1.55 0.21
C GLN A 207 -12.54 0.36 1.15
N ASN A 208 -12.02 -0.77 0.64
CA ASN A 208 -11.80 -1.96 1.46
C ASN A 208 -10.40 -1.94 2.08
N PRO A 209 -10.21 -2.37 3.35
CA PRO A 209 -8.89 -2.56 3.92
C PRO A 209 -8.05 -3.54 3.09
N GLN A 210 -6.79 -3.21 2.83
CA GLN A 210 -5.89 -3.91 1.91
C GLN A 210 -4.63 -4.39 2.63
N LYS A 211 -4.00 -5.45 2.13
CA LYS A 211 -2.65 -5.84 2.51
C LYS A 211 -1.64 -4.98 1.76
N ILE A 212 -0.45 -4.84 2.33
CA ILE A 212 0.67 -4.11 1.73
C ILE A 212 1.60 -5.11 1.09
N PHE A 213 2.03 -4.84 -0.13
CA PHE A 213 2.87 -5.73 -0.94
C PHE A 213 4.14 -5.04 -1.41
N PHE A 214 5.20 -5.83 -1.50
CA PHE A 214 6.38 -5.55 -2.31
C PHE A 214 6.62 -6.73 -3.23
N SER A 215 6.82 -6.47 -4.53
CA SER A 215 7.11 -7.51 -5.50
C SER A 215 8.10 -7.06 -6.56
N LEU A 216 8.94 -8.00 -6.98
CA LEU A 216 9.74 -7.88 -8.21
C LEU A 216 9.37 -9.05 -9.09
N TRP A 217 8.75 -8.79 -10.24
CA TRP A 217 8.29 -9.82 -11.15
C TRP A 217 8.54 -9.47 -12.61
N GLY A 218 8.33 -10.42 -13.51
CA GLY A 218 8.58 -10.22 -14.93
C GLY A 218 7.47 -10.81 -15.82
N THR A 219 7.46 -10.34 -17.08
CA THR A 219 6.54 -10.80 -18.12
C THR A 219 7.21 -10.81 -19.49
N ASP A 220 6.82 -11.77 -20.31
CA ASP A 220 7.15 -11.84 -21.75
C ASP A 220 5.93 -11.62 -22.65
N THR A 221 4.74 -11.47 -22.06
CA THR A 221 3.46 -11.30 -22.77
C THR A 221 2.95 -9.85 -22.74
N LEU A 222 3.16 -9.08 -21.67
CA LEU A 222 2.66 -7.70 -21.50
C LEU A 222 3.63 -6.67 -22.12
N LYS A 223 4.05 -6.89 -23.35
CA LYS A 223 5.13 -6.12 -24.03
C LYS A 223 4.81 -4.64 -24.23
N SER A 224 3.54 -4.30 -24.48
CA SER A 224 3.12 -2.90 -24.64
C SER A 224 3.29 -2.10 -23.35
N TRP A 225 3.03 -2.73 -22.21
CA TRP A 225 3.13 -2.11 -20.90
C TRP A 225 4.55 -2.16 -20.33
N MET A 226 5.15 -3.36 -20.19
CA MET A 226 6.43 -3.57 -19.51
C MET A 226 7.65 -3.60 -20.44
N GLY A 227 7.45 -3.49 -21.76
CA GLY A 227 8.51 -3.64 -22.76
C GLY A 227 8.76 -5.09 -23.16
N LYS A 228 9.57 -5.28 -24.21
CA LYS A 228 10.01 -6.62 -24.63
C LYS A 228 10.93 -7.18 -23.54
N PHE A 229 10.59 -8.33 -22.98
CA PHE A 229 11.40 -8.99 -21.97
C PHE A 229 12.83 -9.24 -22.47
N ALA A 230 13.80 -8.85 -21.68
CA ALA A 230 15.23 -9.02 -21.96
C ALA A 230 15.96 -9.30 -20.63
N TYR A 231 16.31 -10.56 -20.42
CA TYR A 231 17.06 -10.97 -19.23
C TYR A 231 18.56 -10.71 -19.43
N SER A 232 19.15 -9.97 -18.50
CA SER A 232 20.58 -9.61 -18.53
C SER A 232 21.36 -10.14 -17.32
N GLY A 233 20.76 -10.99 -16.52
CA GLY A 233 21.31 -11.56 -15.30
C GLY A 233 20.45 -11.30 -14.07
N PRO A 234 20.83 -11.86 -12.91
CA PRO A 234 20.12 -11.64 -11.66
C PRO A 234 20.04 -10.16 -11.30
N THR A 235 18.87 -9.72 -10.81
CA THR A 235 18.65 -8.34 -10.39
C THR A 235 17.82 -8.29 -9.12
N ILE A 236 17.88 -7.18 -8.39
CA ILE A 236 17.28 -7.02 -7.06
C ILE A 236 16.58 -5.67 -6.98
N MET A 237 15.36 -5.69 -6.42
CA MET A 237 14.70 -4.55 -5.81
C MET A 237 15.04 -4.54 -4.33
N SER A 238 15.41 -3.40 -3.77
CA SER A 238 15.76 -3.27 -2.34
C SER A 238 14.86 -2.24 -1.66
N VAL A 239 14.31 -2.59 -0.50
CA VAL A 239 13.50 -1.71 0.34
C VAL A 239 14.22 -1.48 1.66
N ASP A 240 14.53 -0.23 1.97
CA ASP A 240 15.27 0.19 3.15
C ASP A 240 14.35 0.39 4.37
N ARG A 241 13.16 0.92 4.14
CA ARG A 241 12.15 1.18 5.18
C ARG A 241 10.76 1.12 4.58
N MET A 242 9.80 0.70 5.39
CA MET A 242 8.37 0.83 5.14
C MET A 242 7.68 1.36 6.38
N ALA A 243 6.74 2.29 6.23
CA ALA A 243 5.90 2.76 7.33
C ALA A 243 4.44 2.86 6.91
N PHE A 244 3.57 2.58 7.84
CA PHE A 244 2.16 2.92 7.78
C PHE A 244 1.83 3.82 8.96
N THR A 245 1.23 4.98 8.69
CA THR A 245 0.68 5.89 9.70
C THR A 245 -0.82 5.95 9.52
N ALA A 246 -1.59 5.40 10.46
CA ALA A 246 -3.04 5.45 10.42
C ALA A 246 -3.52 6.90 10.47
N ILE A 247 -4.65 7.19 9.81
CA ILE A 247 -5.23 8.54 9.81
C ILE A 247 -5.48 9.01 11.24
N GLY A 248 -5.01 10.22 11.58
CA GLY A 248 -5.10 10.81 12.91
C GLY A 248 -3.95 10.44 13.87
N ASP A 249 -3.09 9.48 13.51
CA ASP A 249 -1.89 9.18 14.31
C ASP A 249 -0.76 10.17 13.99
N LYS A 250 0.18 10.29 14.93
CA LYS A 250 1.41 11.07 14.72
C LYS A 250 2.29 10.37 13.67
N CYS A 251 3.00 11.17 12.88
CA CYS A 251 3.98 10.65 11.94
C CYS A 251 5.03 9.79 12.64
N GLN A 252 5.52 8.77 11.97
CA GLN A 252 6.36 7.73 12.56
C GLN A 252 7.85 8.07 12.54
N PHE A 253 8.27 9.01 11.70
CA PHE A 253 9.67 9.49 11.58
C PHE A 253 9.67 10.94 11.01
N PRO A 254 10.74 11.73 11.23
CA PRO A 254 10.74 13.17 10.94
C PRO A 254 10.51 13.54 9.46
N GLU A 255 11.00 12.74 8.52
CA GLU A 255 10.90 12.98 7.07
C GLU A 255 9.60 12.45 6.47
N SER A 256 8.72 11.83 7.27
CA SER A 256 7.45 11.29 6.83
C SER A 256 6.56 12.37 6.22
N VAL A 257 5.91 12.06 5.08
CA VAL A 257 4.90 12.95 4.51
C VAL A 257 3.69 13.14 5.44
N ALA A 258 3.44 12.19 6.36
CA ALA A 258 2.42 12.32 7.38
C ALA A 258 2.68 13.48 8.35
N CYS A 259 3.96 13.91 8.55
CA CYS A 259 4.31 15.05 9.40
C CYS A 259 3.87 16.39 8.81
N VAL A 260 3.64 16.46 7.50
CA VAL A 260 3.28 17.69 6.76
C VAL A 260 1.87 17.65 6.18
N THR A 261 1.20 16.49 6.25
CA THR A 261 -0.13 16.28 5.65
C THR A 261 -1.26 16.12 6.68
N ASN A 262 -0.91 15.92 7.95
CA ASN A 262 -1.84 15.80 9.08
C ASN A 262 -2.11 17.16 9.75
#